data_f4cf065751d511d90115a9894e8db745
#
_entry.id   f4cf065751d511d90115a9894e8db745
#
_cell.length_a   1.000
_cell.length_b   1.000
_cell.length_c   1.000
_cell.angle_alpha   90.00
_cell.angle_beta   90.00
_cell.angle_gamma   90.00
#
_symmetry.space_group_name_H-M   'P 1'
#
loop_
_entity.id
_entity.type
_entity.pdbx_description
1 polymer ?
#
loop_
_entity_poly.entity_id
_entity_poly.type
_entity_poly.pdbx_seq_one_letter_code
_entity_poly.pdbx_strand_id
1 'polypeptide(L)'
;MSDPRVKTYETYLSAWSKIPDEERARRLRESLSESIVFTNPMKTRRGLAEVVEHLQGFQQRSPGGSFRLNEMLGWERHGIATWQLVDAQGQAGFWGYDVVAYDDQGRIESILLFSHIEKQTLK
;
A
#
# COMPACT_ATOMS: atom_id res chain seq x y z
N MET A 1 -7.37 -21.27 5.21
CA MET A 1 -6.20 -20.97 4.37
C MET A 1 -6.22 -19.52 3.93
N SER A 2 -5.07 -18.89 3.98
CA SER A 2 -4.97 -17.50 3.54
C SER A 2 -4.91 -17.42 2.04
N ASP A 3 -5.66 -16.49 1.46
CA ASP A 3 -5.57 -16.18 0.05
C ASP A 3 -4.19 -15.54 -0.21
N PRO A 4 -3.41 -16.06 -1.17
CA PRO A 4 -2.09 -15.49 -1.46
C PRO A 4 -2.12 -13.99 -1.81
N ARG A 5 -3.20 -13.51 -2.41
CA ARG A 5 -3.33 -12.09 -2.74
C ARG A 5 -3.39 -11.22 -1.48
N VAL A 6 -4.11 -11.68 -0.48
CA VAL A 6 -4.21 -10.99 0.81
C VAL A 6 -2.84 -10.97 1.49
N LYS A 7 -2.16 -12.11 1.52
CA LYS A 7 -0.84 -12.22 2.15
C LYS A 7 0.17 -11.29 1.49
N THR A 8 0.20 -11.25 0.17
CA THR A 8 1.09 -10.37 -0.59
C THR A 8 0.76 -8.90 -0.30
N TYR A 9 -0.52 -8.56 -0.29
CA TYR A 9 -0.94 -7.20 0.02
C TYR A 9 -0.54 -6.80 1.45
N GLU A 10 -0.70 -7.68 2.42
CA GLU A 10 -0.30 -7.40 3.81
C GLU A 10 1.20 -7.20 3.93
N THR A 11 2.01 -7.96 3.18
CA THR A 11 3.45 -7.75 3.14
C THR A 11 3.78 -6.35 2.64
N TYR A 12 3.14 -5.94 1.54
CA TYR A 12 3.28 -4.58 1.02
C TYR A 12 2.86 -3.54 2.07
N LEU A 13 1.68 -3.72 2.65
CA LEU A 13 1.12 -2.74 3.58
C LEU A 13 2.02 -2.57 4.80
N SER A 14 2.65 -3.66 5.27
CA SER A 14 3.57 -3.62 6.41
C SER A 14 4.83 -2.80 6.12
N ALA A 15 5.17 -2.60 4.86
CA ALA A 15 6.35 -1.80 4.48
C ALA A 15 6.19 -0.31 4.78
N TRP A 16 4.97 0.15 5.03
CA TRP A 16 4.71 1.53 5.44
C TRP A 16 5.11 1.80 6.88
N SER A 17 5.28 0.75 7.69
CA SER A 17 5.49 0.85 9.14
C SER A 17 6.88 1.35 9.51
N LYS A 18 7.09 1.60 10.81
CA LYS A 18 8.38 2.01 11.33
C LYS A 18 9.32 0.79 11.38
N ILE A 19 10.04 0.57 10.31
CA ILE A 19 10.98 -0.54 10.16
C ILE A 19 12.27 -0.01 9.52
N PRO A 20 13.38 -0.74 9.63
CA PRO A 20 14.62 -0.33 8.96
C PRO A 20 14.43 -0.23 7.44
N ASP A 21 15.15 0.68 6.81
CA ASP A 21 15.04 0.89 5.36
C ASP A 21 15.36 -0.36 4.55
N GLU A 22 16.30 -1.16 5.00
CA GLU A 22 16.63 -2.43 4.33
C GLU A 22 15.46 -3.40 4.37
N GLU A 23 14.77 -3.47 5.50
CA GLU A 23 13.60 -4.33 5.67
C GLU A 23 12.44 -3.84 4.81
N ARG A 24 12.25 -2.53 4.75
CA ARG A 24 11.21 -1.92 3.90
C ARG A 24 11.43 -2.27 2.44
N ALA A 25 12.67 -2.09 1.96
CA ALA A 25 13.01 -2.41 0.58
C ALA A 25 12.80 -3.88 0.28
N ARG A 26 13.16 -4.76 1.22
CA ARG A 26 12.98 -6.20 1.06
C ARG A 26 11.50 -6.57 0.93
N ARG A 27 10.66 -6.05 1.81
CA ARG A 27 9.22 -6.32 1.76
C ARG A 27 8.58 -5.82 0.47
N LEU A 28 9.04 -4.66 -0.02
CA LEU A 28 8.54 -4.13 -1.28
C LEU A 28 8.99 -5.01 -2.46
N ARG A 29 10.23 -5.49 -2.47
CA ARG A 29 10.67 -6.41 -3.53
C ARG A 29 9.90 -7.72 -3.52
N GLU A 30 9.51 -8.20 -2.35
CA GLU A 30 8.76 -9.45 -2.23
C GLU A 30 7.33 -9.31 -2.70
N SER A 31 6.73 -8.15 -2.52
CA SER A 31 5.29 -7.94 -2.75
C SER A 31 4.96 -7.20 -4.03
N LEU A 32 5.87 -6.38 -4.54
CA LEU A 32 5.62 -5.55 -5.72
C LEU A 32 6.47 -5.99 -6.90
N SER A 33 5.90 -5.82 -8.10
CA SER A 33 6.66 -5.95 -9.34
C SER A 33 7.70 -4.84 -9.43
N GLU A 34 8.83 -5.09 -10.10
CA GLU A 34 9.83 -4.06 -10.35
C GLU A 34 9.26 -2.90 -11.15
N SER A 35 8.27 -3.17 -11.99
CA SER A 35 7.61 -2.16 -12.82
C SER A 35 6.33 -1.62 -12.19
N ILE A 36 6.21 -1.72 -10.87
CA ILE A 36 5.05 -1.23 -10.13
C ILE A 36 4.66 0.19 -10.54
N VAL A 37 3.37 0.42 -10.71
CA VAL A 37 2.81 1.76 -10.91
C VAL A 37 1.91 2.05 -9.71
N PHE A 38 2.28 3.04 -8.94
CA PHE A 38 1.54 3.45 -7.75
C PHE A 38 0.97 4.84 -7.97
N THR A 39 -0.35 4.94 -7.96
CA THR A 39 -1.06 6.20 -8.20
C THR A 39 -1.90 6.56 -6.99
N ASN A 40 -1.73 7.76 -6.49
CA ASN A 40 -2.61 8.32 -5.48
C ASN A 40 -3.16 9.65 -6.01
N PRO A 41 -4.07 10.33 -5.27
CA PRO A 41 -4.65 11.60 -5.76
C PRO A 41 -3.63 12.69 -6.10
N MET A 42 -2.42 12.59 -5.56
CA MET A 42 -1.39 13.62 -5.73
C MET A 42 -0.46 13.35 -6.91
N LYS A 43 -0.12 12.08 -7.16
CA LYS A 43 0.99 11.77 -8.05
C LYS A 43 1.00 10.29 -8.44
N THR A 44 1.50 9.99 -9.63
CA THR A 44 1.83 8.63 -10.05
C THR A 44 3.32 8.40 -9.87
N ARG A 45 3.68 7.27 -9.26
CA ARG A 45 5.06 6.84 -9.06
C ARG A 45 5.29 5.55 -9.81
N ARG A 46 6.46 5.43 -10.43
CA ARG A 46 6.78 4.28 -11.27
C ARG A 46 8.08 3.63 -10.82
N GLY A 47 8.02 2.32 -10.59
CA GLY A 47 9.18 1.54 -10.19
C GLY A 47 9.39 1.49 -8.69
N LEU A 48 10.11 0.46 -8.25
CA LEU A 48 10.33 0.22 -6.82
C LEU A 48 11.02 1.38 -6.12
N ALA A 49 12.02 2.00 -6.76
CA ALA A 49 12.78 3.07 -6.13
C ALA A 49 11.89 4.25 -5.74
N GLU A 50 10.96 4.64 -6.61
CA GLU A 50 10.05 5.74 -6.31
C GLU A 50 9.06 5.39 -5.21
N VAL A 51 8.62 4.13 -5.15
CA VAL A 51 7.73 3.68 -4.08
C VAL A 51 8.47 3.63 -2.74
N VAL A 52 9.69 3.11 -2.72
CA VAL A 52 10.53 3.10 -1.51
C VAL A 52 10.66 4.52 -0.96
N GLU A 53 11.01 5.47 -1.81
CA GLU A 53 11.16 6.87 -1.42
C GLU A 53 9.86 7.44 -0.85
N HIS A 54 8.73 7.09 -1.47
CA HIS A 54 7.43 7.56 -1.01
C HIS A 54 7.11 7.04 0.40
N LEU A 55 7.36 5.76 0.65
CA LEU A 55 7.11 5.17 1.97
C LEU A 55 8.06 5.70 3.03
N GLN A 56 9.32 5.94 2.67
CA GLN A 56 10.26 6.61 3.58
C GLN A 56 9.77 8.00 3.96
N GLY A 57 9.26 8.73 2.97
CA GLY A 57 8.70 10.07 3.19
C GLY A 57 7.50 10.04 4.15
N PHE A 58 6.67 9.00 4.06
CA PHE A 58 5.57 8.84 4.99
C PHE A 58 6.07 8.75 6.44
N GLN A 59 7.09 7.95 6.71
CA GLN A 59 7.64 7.82 8.06
C GLN A 59 8.26 9.13 8.57
N GLN A 60 8.80 9.94 7.67
CA GLN A 60 9.32 11.26 8.04
C GLN A 60 8.20 12.22 8.44
N ARG A 61 7.06 12.16 7.74
CA ARG A 61 5.90 13.03 8.02
C ARG A 61 5.05 12.51 9.17
N SER A 62 4.99 11.20 9.35
CA SER A 62 4.13 10.54 10.34
C SER A 62 4.92 9.46 11.07
N PRO A 63 5.93 9.86 11.88
CA PRO A 63 6.79 8.89 12.56
C PRO A 63 5.98 7.90 13.39
N GLY A 64 6.26 6.61 13.19
CA GLY A 64 5.58 5.53 13.91
C GLY A 64 4.20 5.18 13.37
N GLY A 65 3.75 5.86 12.33
CA GLY A 65 2.47 5.55 11.71
C GLY A 65 2.53 4.22 10.95
N SER A 66 1.36 3.61 10.77
CA SER A 66 1.23 2.37 10.04
C SER A 66 -0.17 2.29 9.43
N PHE A 67 -0.39 1.26 8.62
CA PHE A 67 -1.70 1.02 8.03
C PHE A 67 -2.16 -0.39 8.37
N ARG A 68 -3.44 -0.50 8.68
CA ARG A 68 -4.07 -1.77 9.01
C ARG A 68 -5.03 -2.14 7.90
N LEU A 69 -4.99 -3.40 7.46
CA LEU A 69 -5.97 -3.92 6.51
C LEU A 69 -7.28 -4.14 7.25
N ASN A 70 -8.36 -3.54 6.74
CA ASN A 70 -9.71 -3.76 7.28
C ASN A 70 -10.41 -4.88 6.54
N GLU A 71 -10.45 -4.79 5.20
CA GLU A 71 -11.16 -5.76 4.38
C GLU A 71 -10.53 -5.82 3.01
N MET A 72 -10.54 -6.98 2.38
CA MET A 72 -10.07 -7.13 1.01
C MET A 72 -10.99 -8.08 0.24
N LEU A 73 -11.40 -7.63 -0.94
CA LEU A 73 -12.14 -8.44 -1.90
C LEU A 73 -11.22 -8.73 -3.08
N GLY A 74 -11.25 -9.94 -3.60
CA GLY A 74 -10.39 -10.32 -4.71
C GLY A 74 -11.18 -10.95 -5.84
N TRP A 75 -10.75 -10.69 -7.05
CA TRP A 75 -11.30 -11.29 -8.25
C TRP A 75 -10.18 -11.52 -9.25
N GLU A 76 -9.83 -12.80 -9.47
CA GLU A 76 -8.71 -13.17 -10.35
C GLU A 76 -7.42 -12.44 -9.98
N ARG A 77 -6.90 -11.57 -10.86
CA ARG A 77 -5.67 -10.81 -10.65
C ARG A 77 -5.91 -9.44 -10.03
N HIS A 78 -7.10 -9.19 -9.53
CA HIS A 78 -7.46 -7.88 -8.99
C HIS A 78 -7.89 -7.99 -7.55
N GLY A 79 -7.71 -6.91 -6.81
CA GLY A 79 -8.22 -6.82 -5.46
C GLY A 79 -8.57 -5.39 -5.13
N ILE A 80 -9.50 -5.25 -4.19
CA ILE A 80 -9.79 -3.95 -3.59
C ILE A 80 -9.69 -4.13 -2.08
N ALA A 81 -8.89 -3.30 -1.46
CA ALA A 81 -8.63 -3.36 -0.02
C ALA A 81 -9.01 -2.05 0.63
N THR A 82 -9.63 -2.15 1.81
CA THR A 82 -9.81 -0.97 2.66
C THR A 82 -8.77 -1.01 3.75
N TRP A 83 -8.14 0.13 3.99
CA TRP A 83 -7.11 0.26 5.01
C TRP A 83 -7.39 1.42 5.92
N GLN A 84 -6.78 1.38 7.10
CA GLN A 84 -6.93 2.39 8.15
C GLN A 84 -5.56 2.86 8.57
N LEU A 85 -5.34 4.18 8.56
CA LEU A 85 -4.15 4.77 9.16
C LEU A 85 -4.22 4.60 10.67
N VAL A 86 -3.08 4.21 11.26
CA VAL A 86 -2.94 4.09 12.72
C VAL A 86 -1.71 4.91 13.10
N ASP A 87 -1.87 5.82 14.06
CA ASP A 87 -0.75 6.66 14.50
C ASP A 87 0.17 5.90 15.47
N ALA A 88 1.26 6.56 15.89
CA ALA A 88 2.25 5.95 16.78
C ALA A 88 1.68 5.54 18.14
N GLN A 89 0.55 6.11 18.53
CA GLN A 89 -0.13 5.80 19.80
C GLN A 89 -1.23 4.75 19.62
N GLY A 90 -1.37 4.21 18.40
CA GLY A 90 -2.37 3.20 18.10
C GLY A 90 -3.77 3.75 17.82
N GLN A 91 -3.90 5.06 17.64
CA GLN A 91 -5.20 5.66 17.35
C GLN A 91 -5.49 5.62 15.86
N ALA A 92 -6.73 5.27 15.51
CA ALA A 92 -7.18 5.21 14.13
C ALA A 92 -7.32 6.61 13.53
N GLY A 93 -6.77 6.81 12.34
CA GLY A 93 -6.90 8.03 11.59
C GLY A 93 -7.81 7.84 10.37
N PHE A 94 -7.50 8.52 9.28
CA PHE A 94 -8.29 8.38 8.06
C PHE A 94 -8.15 6.98 7.46
N TRP A 95 -9.07 6.62 6.59
CA TRP A 95 -9.07 5.34 5.89
C TRP A 95 -9.18 5.57 4.38
N GLY A 96 -8.94 4.52 3.63
CA GLY A 96 -9.05 4.61 2.18
C GLY A 96 -9.12 3.25 1.52
N TYR A 97 -9.00 3.27 0.19
CA TYR A 97 -9.02 2.07 -0.64
C TYR A 97 -7.76 1.98 -1.47
N ASP A 98 -7.30 0.75 -1.67
CA ASP A 98 -6.33 0.42 -2.70
C ASP A 98 -6.99 -0.53 -3.67
N VAL A 99 -6.97 -0.16 -4.95
CA VAL A 99 -7.34 -1.08 -6.03
C VAL A 99 -6.03 -1.62 -6.59
N VAL A 100 -5.84 -2.93 -6.52
CA VAL A 100 -4.57 -3.56 -6.88
C VAL A 100 -4.74 -4.53 -8.02
N ALA A 101 -3.70 -4.68 -8.83
CA ALA A 101 -3.62 -5.71 -9.85
C ALA A 101 -2.31 -6.48 -9.67
N TYR A 102 -2.39 -7.79 -9.85
CA TYR A 102 -1.25 -8.70 -9.66
C TYR A 102 -0.73 -9.17 -11.01
N ASP A 103 0.58 -9.36 -11.09
CA ASP A 103 1.21 -9.92 -12.28
C ASP A 103 1.17 -11.45 -12.27
N ASP A 104 1.77 -12.06 -13.29
CA ASP A 104 1.80 -13.52 -13.45
C ASP A 104 2.52 -14.24 -12.30
N GLN A 105 3.37 -13.52 -11.57
CA GLN A 105 4.15 -14.09 -10.48
C GLN A 105 3.53 -13.82 -9.12
N GLY A 106 2.34 -13.22 -9.12
CA GLY A 106 1.62 -12.93 -7.89
C GLY A 106 2.09 -11.68 -7.17
N ARG A 107 2.95 -10.87 -7.78
CA ARG A 107 3.36 -9.58 -7.23
C ARG A 107 2.41 -8.49 -7.71
N ILE A 108 2.29 -7.45 -6.91
CA ILE A 108 1.41 -6.33 -7.25
C ILE A 108 2.09 -5.47 -8.32
N GLU A 109 1.45 -5.31 -9.46
CA GLU A 109 1.98 -4.50 -10.57
C GLU A 109 1.35 -3.13 -10.68
N SER A 110 0.20 -2.90 -10.02
CA SER A 110 -0.40 -1.57 -9.96
C SER A 110 -1.20 -1.41 -8.69
N ILE A 111 -1.14 -0.20 -8.14
CA ILE A 111 -1.92 0.22 -6.99
C ILE A 111 -2.54 1.57 -7.34
N LEU A 112 -3.85 1.65 -7.23
CA LEU A 112 -4.58 2.89 -7.35
C LEU A 112 -5.19 3.19 -5.99
N LEU A 113 -4.70 4.22 -5.33
CA LEU A 113 -5.06 4.55 -3.96
C LEU A 113 -6.07 5.69 -3.91
N PHE A 114 -7.14 5.48 -3.17
CA PHE A 114 -8.12 6.51 -2.86
C PHE A 114 -8.11 6.74 -1.34
N SER A 115 -7.95 7.99 -0.92
CA SER A 115 -8.01 8.35 0.50
C SER A 115 -8.92 9.55 0.67
N HIS A 116 -9.50 9.69 1.85
CA HIS A 116 -10.45 10.77 2.14
C HIS A 116 -11.55 10.82 1.07
N ILE A 117 -12.18 9.69 0.82
CA ILE A 117 -13.12 9.50 -0.28
C ILE A 117 -14.20 10.59 -0.31
N GLU A 118 -14.68 10.99 0.86
CA GLU A 118 -15.69 12.03 0.99
C GLU A 118 -15.23 13.39 0.49
N LYS A 119 -13.94 13.57 0.30
CA LYS A 119 -13.35 14.83 -0.19
C LYS A 119 -12.85 14.74 -1.63
N GLN A 120 -12.93 13.56 -2.23
CA GLN A 120 -12.49 13.35 -3.61
C GLN A 120 -13.68 13.59 -4.54
N THR A 121 -13.89 14.84 -4.86
CA THR A 121 -15.01 15.26 -5.70
C THR A 121 -14.65 15.07 -7.16
N LEU A 122 -15.59 14.52 -7.92
CA LEU A 122 -15.47 14.45 -9.37
C LEU A 122 -15.52 15.86 -9.96
N LYS A 123 -14.65 16.10 -10.90
CA LYS A 123 -14.59 17.39 -11.58
C LYS A 123 -14.85 17.24 -13.06
#